data_17073d9695e0985b28502c2be99a0386
#
_entry.id   17073d9695e0985b28502c2be99a0386
#
_cell.length_a   1.000
_cell.length_b   1.000
_cell.length_c   1.000
_cell.angle_alpha   90.00
_cell.angle_beta   90.00
_cell.angle_gamma   90.00
#
_symmetry.space_group_name_H-M   'P 1'
#
loop_
_entity.id
_entity.type
_entity.pdbx_description
1 polymer ?
#
loop_
_entity_poly.entity_id
_entity_poly.type
_entity_poly.pdbx_seq_one_letter_code
_entity_poly.pdbx_strand_id
1 'polypeptide(L)'
;MIISWYGFNYFKLKNTSHSLIFNPYGLDKVSKFSKAKADLILFSDPNQIAKAKLNKDAFIVDSPGEYEVNDIFVYGREIKNNIIYYVVFEGIKIAFLGEFGHDDLANGDLELIEGADILILPVGGGDLTTSKEASKIIQQVEPRVVIPSCHKAGSGKLKADNIADFVKEFGVKPEEEEKYKIKKKDLPQEDVKLIILKTQK
;
A
#
# COMPACT_ATOMS: atom_id res chain seq x y z
N MET A 1 8.54 -4.44 12.34
CA MET A 1 7.56 -4.81 11.29
C MET A 1 8.28 -5.31 10.03
N ILE A 2 7.64 -6.18 9.24
CA ILE A 2 8.11 -6.65 7.93
C ILE A 2 7.01 -6.39 6.93
N ILE A 3 7.33 -5.70 5.82
CA ILE A 3 6.42 -5.44 4.69
C ILE A 3 6.82 -6.36 3.55
N SER A 4 5.84 -7.05 2.97
CA SER A 4 6.01 -7.93 1.82
C SER A 4 4.97 -7.59 0.75
N TRP A 5 5.37 -7.61 -0.52
CA TRP A 5 4.52 -7.33 -1.67
C TRP A 5 4.25 -8.60 -2.48
N TYR A 6 2.99 -8.85 -2.82
CA TYR A 6 2.55 -10.03 -3.58
C TYR A 6 2.09 -9.68 -5.00
N GLY A 7 2.39 -8.46 -5.43
CA GLY A 7 2.01 -7.94 -6.74
C GLY A 7 0.77 -7.05 -6.69
N PHE A 8 0.62 -6.20 -7.70
CA PHE A 8 -0.43 -5.20 -7.81
C PHE A 8 -0.56 -4.37 -6.52
N ASN A 9 -1.63 -4.52 -5.79
CA ASN A 9 -1.93 -3.80 -4.56
C ASN A 9 -1.99 -4.70 -3.32
N TYR A 10 -1.51 -5.94 -3.43
CA TYR A 10 -1.50 -6.89 -2.35
C TYR A 10 -0.23 -6.76 -1.50
N PHE A 11 -0.38 -6.24 -0.30
CA PHE A 11 0.70 -6.14 0.69
C PHE A 11 0.35 -6.91 1.96
N LYS A 12 1.38 -7.46 2.59
CA LYS A 12 1.28 -8.04 3.93
C LYS A 12 2.29 -7.39 4.85
N LEU A 13 1.79 -6.88 5.95
CA LEU A 13 2.57 -6.33 7.06
C LEU A 13 2.48 -7.29 8.21
N LYS A 14 3.58 -7.59 8.86
CA LYS A 14 3.60 -8.44 10.04
C LYS A 14 4.69 -8.06 11.03
N ASN A 15 4.42 -8.32 12.29
CA ASN A 15 5.42 -8.39 13.35
C ASN A 15 5.52 -9.83 13.90
N THR A 16 5.96 -10.00 15.13
CA THR A 16 6.06 -11.30 15.78
C THR A 16 4.71 -11.89 16.19
N SER A 17 3.70 -11.05 16.47
CA SER A 17 2.43 -11.42 17.06
C SER A 17 1.26 -11.27 16.09
N HIS A 18 1.25 -10.20 15.31
CA HIS A 18 0.10 -9.81 14.48
C HIS A 18 0.46 -9.58 13.03
N SER A 19 -0.55 -9.66 12.18
CA SER A 19 -0.43 -9.44 10.74
C SER A 19 -1.64 -8.72 10.16
N LEU A 20 -1.34 -7.82 9.23
CA LEU A 20 -2.29 -7.04 8.46
C LEU A 20 -2.07 -7.35 6.98
N ILE A 21 -3.15 -7.44 6.22
CA ILE A 21 -3.10 -7.57 4.76
C ILE A 21 -3.93 -6.45 4.12
N PHE A 22 -3.36 -5.83 3.08
CA PHE A 22 -4.09 -4.98 2.15
C PHE A 22 -4.40 -5.76 0.87
N ASN A 23 -5.65 -5.68 0.41
CA ASN A 23 -6.12 -6.12 -0.90
C ASN A 23 -5.62 -7.52 -1.32
N PRO A 24 -6.02 -8.61 -0.63
CA PRO A 24 -5.57 -9.97 -0.96
C PRO A 24 -6.27 -10.53 -2.21
N TYR A 25 -6.29 -9.74 -3.28
CA TYR A 25 -6.76 -10.11 -4.60
C TYR A 25 -5.71 -9.73 -5.64
N GLY A 26 -5.59 -10.53 -6.68
CA GLY A 26 -4.63 -10.29 -7.76
C GLY A 26 -5.34 -9.98 -9.05
N LEU A 27 -4.66 -9.26 -9.92
CA LEU A 27 -5.03 -9.18 -11.32
C LEU A 27 -4.77 -10.55 -11.94
N ASP A 28 -5.85 -11.28 -12.20
CA ASP A 28 -5.92 -12.50 -12.98
C ASP A 28 -4.97 -13.66 -12.62
N LYS A 29 -5.55 -14.80 -12.27
CA LYS A 29 -5.09 -16.20 -12.46
C LYS A 29 -3.64 -16.55 -12.09
N VAL A 30 -2.76 -15.56 -11.83
CA VAL A 30 -1.33 -15.78 -11.57
C VAL A 30 -1.09 -16.13 -10.11
N SER A 31 -1.95 -15.71 -9.22
CA SER A 31 -1.77 -16.00 -7.81
C SER A 31 -2.56 -17.23 -7.39
N LYS A 32 -1.91 -18.38 -7.42
CA LYS A 32 -2.27 -19.51 -6.57
C LYS A 32 -1.96 -19.13 -5.11
N PHE A 33 -2.44 -17.95 -4.67
CA PHE A 33 -2.25 -17.56 -3.28
C PHE A 33 -2.96 -18.60 -2.42
N SER A 34 -2.20 -19.19 -1.53
CA SER A 34 -2.75 -19.87 -0.38
C SER A 34 -3.69 -18.89 0.33
N LYS A 35 -4.73 -19.41 0.94
CA LYS A 35 -5.70 -18.66 1.71
C LYS A 35 -5.01 -17.57 2.54
N ALA A 36 -5.36 -16.29 2.32
CA ALA A 36 -4.76 -15.18 3.02
C ALA A 36 -4.99 -15.32 4.53
N LYS A 37 -3.90 -15.45 5.27
CA LYS A 37 -3.93 -15.56 6.73
C LYS A 37 -3.38 -14.28 7.34
N ALA A 38 -4.25 -13.54 8.00
CA ALA A 38 -3.92 -12.37 8.78
C ALA A 38 -4.94 -12.20 9.91
N ASP A 39 -4.61 -11.37 10.87
CA ASP A 39 -5.53 -10.97 11.93
C ASP A 39 -6.50 -9.91 11.40
N LEU A 40 -6.01 -9.05 10.51
CA LEU A 40 -6.75 -7.93 9.92
C LEU A 40 -6.55 -7.90 8.41
N ILE A 41 -7.63 -7.68 7.66
CA ILE A 41 -7.61 -7.59 6.20
C ILE A 41 -8.40 -6.35 5.77
N LEU A 42 -7.75 -5.47 5.02
CA LEU A 42 -8.31 -4.22 4.52
C LEU A 42 -8.53 -4.27 3.00
N PHE A 43 -9.70 -3.83 2.55
CA PHE A 43 -10.06 -3.75 1.13
C PHE A 43 -10.25 -2.30 0.71
N SER A 44 -9.45 -1.83 -0.24
CA SER A 44 -9.66 -0.51 -0.85
C SER A 44 -10.87 -0.47 -1.78
N ASP A 45 -11.19 -1.59 -2.43
CA ASP A 45 -12.42 -1.77 -3.20
C ASP A 45 -13.24 -2.91 -2.58
N PRO A 46 -14.37 -2.61 -1.90
CA PRO A 46 -15.23 -3.62 -1.28
C PRO A 46 -15.77 -4.67 -2.27
N ASN A 47 -15.92 -4.31 -3.54
CA ASN A 47 -16.41 -5.23 -4.59
C ASN A 47 -15.43 -6.37 -4.89
N GLN A 48 -14.18 -6.27 -4.43
CA GLN A 48 -13.16 -7.30 -4.65
C GLN A 48 -13.17 -8.41 -3.58
N ILE A 49 -13.92 -8.25 -2.50
CA ILE A 49 -13.95 -9.24 -1.39
C ILE A 49 -14.30 -10.63 -1.90
N ALA A 50 -15.29 -10.74 -2.78
CA ALA A 50 -15.72 -12.01 -3.36
C ALA A 50 -14.62 -12.72 -4.17
N LYS A 51 -13.59 -12.02 -4.61
CA LYS A 51 -12.44 -12.56 -5.35
C LYS A 51 -11.32 -13.07 -4.45
N ALA A 52 -11.35 -12.70 -3.17
CA ALA A 52 -10.32 -13.05 -2.21
C ALA A 52 -10.60 -14.38 -1.52
N LYS A 53 -9.55 -15.20 -1.35
CA LYS A 53 -9.61 -16.42 -0.52
C LYS A 53 -9.17 -16.04 0.89
N LEU A 54 -10.13 -15.82 1.78
CA LEU A 54 -9.87 -15.30 3.13
C LEU A 54 -9.81 -16.39 4.19
N ASN A 55 -9.08 -16.12 5.27
CA ASN A 55 -9.20 -16.86 6.52
C ASN A 55 -10.51 -16.46 7.22
N LYS A 56 -11.22 -17.45 7.79
CA LYS A 56 -12.50 -17.18 8.46
C LYS A 56 -12.37 -16.38 9.76
N ASP A 57 -11.18 -16.40 10.36
CA ASP A 57 -10.91 -15.76 11.66
C ASP A 57 -10.35 -14.33 11.54
N ALA A 58 -10.13 -13.85 10.32
CA ALA A 58 -9.64 -12.48 10.10
C ALA A 58 -10.76 -11.45 10.29
N PHE A 59 -10.43 -10.35 10.96
CA PHE A 59 -11.30 -9.18 10.95
C PHE A 59 -11.19 -8.49 9.59
N ILE A 60 -12.30 -8.21 8.93
CA ILE A 60 -12.34 -7.62 7.60
C ILE A 60 -12.83 -6.18 7.71
N VAL A 61 -12.08 -5.26 7.12
CA VAL A 61 -12.46 -3.86 6.94
C VAL A 61 -12.65 -3.60 5.45
N ASP A 62 -13.87 -3.28 5.08
CA ASP A 62 -14.32 -3.04 3.71
C ASP A 62 -15.16 -1.75 3.58
N SER A 63 -15.10 -0.91 4.59
CA SER A 63 -15.84 0.35 4.65
C SER A 63 -14.99 1.45 5.30
N PRO A 64 -15.29 2.73 5.02
CA PRO A 64 -14.64 3.84 5.71
C PRO A 64 -15.01 3.83 7.20
N GLY A 65 -14.12 4.37 8.04
CA GLY A 65 -14.34 4.45 9.49
C GLY A 65 -13.04 4.29 10.27
N GLU A 66 -13.21 4.15 11.58
CA GLU A 66 -12.13 4.00 12.54
C GLU A 66 -12.22 2.62 13.19
N TYR A 67 -11.12 1.89 13.22
CA TYR A 67 -11.06 0.53 13.74
C TYR A 67 -9.81 0.34 14.58
N GLU A 68 -9.93 -0.50 15.59
CA GLU A 68 -8.80 -0.95 16.40
C GLU A 68 -8.88 -2.47 16.56
N VAL A 69 -7.85 -3.17 16.09
CA VAL A 69 -7.77 -4.63 16.18
C VAL A 69 -6.34 -5.03 16.57
N ASN A 70 -6.17 -5.67 17.73
CA ASN A 70 -4.86 -6.13 18.21
C ASN A 70 -3.79 -5.01 18.21
N ASP A 71 -4.10 -3.85 18.76
CA ASP A 71 -3.24 -2.66 18.82
C ASP A 71 -2.85 -2.12 17.40
N ILE A 72 -3.59 -2.49 16.37
CA ILE A 72 -3.47 -1.92 15.02
C ILE A 72 -4.62 -0.94 14.86
N PHE A 73 -4.29 0.35 14.75
CA PHE A 73 -5.29 1.41 14.50
C PHE A 73 -5.41 1.63 13.00
N VAL A 74 -6.65 1.72 12.51
CA VAL A 74 -6.98 1.91 11.11
C VAL A 74 -7.99 3.03 10.98
N TYR A 75 -7.67 3.97 10.10
CA TYR A 75 -8.59 5.04 9.67
C TYR A 75 -8.80 4.88 8.18
N GLY A 76 -10.05 4.68 7.76
CA GLY A 76 -10.44 4.51 6.37
C GLY A 76 -11.28 5.68 5.90
N ARG A 77 -10.97 6.24 4.74
CA ARG A 77 -11.78 7.26 4.04
C ARG A 77 -12.03 6.85 2.61
N GLU A 78 -13.29 6.90 2.21
CA GLU A 78 -13.68 6.63 0.84
C GLU A 78 -13.50 7.88 -0.03
N ILE A 79 -12.81 7.68 -1.16
CA ILE A 79 -12.65 8.68 -2.22
C ILE A 79 -13.18 8.02 -3.50
N LYS A 80 -14.35 8.43 -3.94
CA LYS A 80 -15.11 7.78 -5.01
C LYS A 80 -15.37 6.29 -4.67
N ASN A 81 -14.78 5.37 -5.39
CA ASN A 81 -14.95 3.93 -5.19
C ASN A 81 -13.69 3.25 -4.60
N ASN A 82 -12.80 4.04 -4.00
CA ASN A 82 -11.57 3.55 -3.40
C ASN A 82 -11.46 4.05 -1.96
N ILE A 83 -11.14 3.14 -1.04
CA ILE A 83 -10.89 3.50 0.35
C ILE A 83 -9.38 3.64 0.54
N ILE A 84 -8.94 4.83 0.92
CA ILE A 84 -7.59 5.06 1.40
C ILE A 84 -7.52 4.74 2.90
N TYR A 85 -6.39 4.23 3.35
CA TYR A 85 -6.19 3.85 4.74
C TYR A 85 -4.98 4.54 5.35
N TYR A 86 -5.15 5.02 6.57
CA TYR A 86 -4.07 5.40 7.45
C TYR A 86 -4.01 4.39 8.59
N VAL A 87 -2.89 3.72 8.72
CA VAL A 87 -2.71 2.62 9.67
C VAL A 87 -1.56 2.94 10.61
N VAL A 88 -1.77 2.74 11.92
CA VAL A 88 -0.69 2.77 12.90
C VAL A 88 -0.40 1.36 13.36
N PHE A 89 0.80 0.85 13.02
CA PHE A 89 1.24 -0.49 13.38
C PHE A 89 2.68 -0.46 13.95
N GLU A 90 2.87 -0.92 15.18
CA GLU A 90 4.13 -0.78 15.95
C GLU A 90 4.59 0.68 16.08
N GLY A 91 3.65 1.61 16.17
CA GLY A 91 3.90 3.04 16.23
C GLY A 91 4.42 3.64 14.92
N ILE A 92 4.47 2.88 13.82
CA ILE A 92 4.78 3.37 12.48
C ILE A 92 3.47 3.73 11.79
N LYS A 93 3.42 4.92 11.22
CA LYS A 93 2.27 5.49 10.52
C LYS A 93 2.37 5.18 9.04
N ILE A 94 1.38 4.51 8.48
CA ILE A 94 1.39 4.01 7.11
C ILE A 94 0.16 4.54 6.38
N ALA A 95 0.36 5.30 5.32
CA ALA A 95 -0.68 5.66 4.38
C ALA A 95 -0.69 4.66 3.22
N PHE A 96 -1.85 4.07 2.94
CA PHE A 96 -2.08 3.16 1.83
C PHE A 96 -3.18 3.71 0.93
N LEU A 97 -2.84 4.08 -0.30
CA LEU A 97 -3.77 4.75 -1.20
C LEU A 97 -4.62 3.79 -2.06
N GLY A 98 -4.40 2.47 -1.94
CA GLY A 98 -5.21 1.51 -2.67
C GLY A 98 -5.06 1.63 -4.19
N GLU A 99 -6.18 1.58 -4.91
CA GLU A 99 -6.27 1.76 -6.36
C GLU A 99 -6.59 3.22 -6.72
N PHE A 100 -5.95 4.16 -6.03
CA PHE A 100 -6.16 5.58 -6.25
C PHE A 100 -5.83 5.97 -7.71
N GLY A 101 -6.71 6.75 -8.32
CA GLY A 101 -6.62 7.15 -9.72
C GLY A 101 -6.12 8.57 -9.91
N HIS A 102 -6.65 9.24 -10.95
CA HIS A 102 -6.27 10.60 -11.37
C HIS A 102 -6.91 11.73 -10.56
N ASP A 103 -7.41 11.43 -9.38
CA ASP A 103 -8.06 12.42 -8.55
C ASP A 103 -7.06 13.22 -7.73
N ASP A 104 -7.32 14.50 -7.53
CA ASP A 104 -6.62 15.29 -6.55
C ASP A 104 -7.15 14.89 -5.16
N LEU A 105 -6.23 14.70 -4.22
CA LEU A 105 -6.58 14.56 -2.81
C LEU A 105 -7.11 15.91 -2.31
N ALA A 106 -8.34 15.92 -1.82
CA ALA A 106 -8.88 17.10 -1.17
C ALA A 106 -8.12 17.40 0.14
N ASN A 107 -8.22 18.62 0.65
CA ASN A 107 -7.51 19.01 1.88
C ASN A 107 -7.79 18.03 3.04
N GLY A 108 -9.04 17.61 3.25
CA GLY A 108 -9.37 16.65 4.30
C GLY A 108 -8.80 15.25 4.07
N ASP A 109 -8.55 14.84 2.83
CA ASP A 109 -7.92 13.55 2.51
C ASP A 109 -6.42 13.61 2.79
N LEU A 110 -5.79 14.74 2.48
CA LEU A 110 -4.39 15.01 2.83
C LEU A 110 -4.19 15.06 4.35
N GLU A 111 -5.09 15.73 5.08
CA GLU A 111 -5.06 15.77 6.56
C GLU A 111 -5.08 14.36 7.17
N LEU A 112 -5.80 13.41 6.57
CA LEU A 112 -5.83 12.02 7.05
C LEU A 112 -4.47 11.35 6.97
N ILE A 113 -3.73 11.57 5.87
CA ILE A 113 -2.47 10.87 5.56
C ILE A 113 -1.22 11.69 5.86
N GLU A 114 -1.40 12.95 6.27
CA GLU A 114 -0.30 13.83 6.66
C GLU A 114 0.52 13.22 7.80
N GLY A 115 1.84 13.37 7.70
CA GLY A 115 2.77 12.83 8.69
C GLY A 115 2.85 11.30 8.70
N ALA A 116 2.42 10.62 7.64
CA ALA A 116 2.69 9.20 7.45
C ALA A 116 4.19 8.95 7.34
N ASP A 117 4.69 7.97 8.09
CA ASP A 117 6.09 7.55 8.01
C ASP A 117 6.36 6.79 6.69
N ILE A 118 5.40 5.98 6.25
CA ILE A 118 5.46 5.17 5.03
C ILE A 118 4.25 5.47 4.17
N LEU A 119 4.49 5.77 2.90
CA LEU A 119 3.45 5.94 1.90
C LEU A 119 3.52 4.80 0.88
N ILE A 120 2.44 4.02 0.76
CA ILE A 120 2.26 3.00 -0.26
C ILE A 120 1.23 3.52 -1.26
N LEU A 121 1.67 3.75 -2.52
CA LEU A 121 0.82 4.38 -3.52
C LEU A 121 0.98 3.77 -4.90
N PRO A 122 -0.09 3.77 -5.73
CA PRO A 122 -0.01 3.32 -7.12
C PRO A 122 0.83 4.29 -7.97
N VAL A 123 1.59 3.72 -8.91
CA VAL A 123 2.43 4.49 -9.87
C VAL A 123 2.32 3.93 -11.29
N GLY A 124 1.31 3.09 -11.55
CA GLY A 124 1.21 2.31 -12.80
C GLY A 124 0.53 3.03 -13.95
N GLY A 125 0.05 4.27 -13.77
CA GLY A 125 -0.65 5.00 -14.84
C GLY A 125 -1.95 4.32 -15.31
N GLY A 126 -2.41 4.66 -16.51
CA GLY A 126 -3.69 4.17 -17.03
C GLY A 126 -4.85 4.74 -16.24
N ASP A 127 -5.68 3.90 -15.62
CA ASP A 127 -6.77 4.32 -14.73
C ASP A 127 -6.29 4.63 -13.30
N LEU A 128 -5.01 4.42 -13.01
CA LEU A 128 -4.37 4.66 -11.72
C LEU A 128 -3.47 5.89 -11.76
N THR A 129 -3.01 6.30 -10.59
CA THR A 129 -2.06 7.42 -10.44
C THR A 129 -0.85 7.26 -11.36
N THR A 130 -0.56 8.30 -12.14
CA THR A 130 0.64 8.37 -12.97
C THR A 130 1.88 8.69 -12.14
N SER A 131 3.08 8.46 -12.68
CA SER A 131 4.35 8.82 -12.02
C SER A 131 4.40 10.28 -11.58
N LYS A 132 3.90 11.20 -12.41
CA LYS A 132 3.88 12.65 -12.12
C LYS A 132 2.89 13.01 -10.99
N GLU A 133 1.71 12.41 -10.98
CA GLU A 133 0.72 12.60 -9.92
C GLU A 133 1.24 12.01 -8.60
N ALA A 134 1.84 10.82 -8.65
CA ALA A 134 2.47 10.18 -7.49
C ALA A 134 3.55 11.09 -6.87
N SER A 135 4.42 11.69 -7.69
CA SER A 135 5.44 12.63 -7.20
C SER A 135 4.84 13.85 -6.51
N LYS A 136 3.70 14.38 -7.00
CA LYS A 136 2.98 15.49 -6.33
C LYS A 136 2.41 15.06 -4.98
N ILE A 137 1.78 13.88 -4.91
CA ILE A 137 1.23 13.35 -3.66
C ILE A 137 2.35 13.15 -2.63
N ILE A 138 3.49 12.59 -3.04
CA ILE A 138 4.65 12.41 -2.16
C ILE A 138 5.15 13.75 -1.61
N GLN A 139 5.22 14.80 -2.44
CA GLN A 139 5.60 16.13 -2.01
C GLN A 139 4.63 16.76 -1.01
N GLN A 140 3.33 16.42 -1.07
CA GLN A 140 2.32 16.91 -0.14
C GLN A 140 2.31 16.15 1.19
N VAL A 141 2.52 14.82 1.13
CA VAL A 141 2.50 13.94 2.32
C VAL A 141 3.82 13.97 3.09
N GLU A 142 4.93 14.24 2.40
CA GLU A 142 6.30 14.26 2.94
C GLU A 142 6.66 12.99 3.74
N PRO A 143 6.44 11.78 3.19
CA PRO A 143 6.72 10.54 3.90
C PRO A 143 8.23 10.30 4.02
N ARG A 144 8.65 9.53 5.01
CA ARG A 144 10.05 9.09 5.17
C ARG A 144 10.42 7.94 4.25
N VAL A 145 9.44 7.11 3.90
CA VAL A 145 9.62 5.95 3.03
C VAL A 145 8.48 5.91 2.01
N VAL A 146 8.83 5.73 0.75
CA VAL A 146 7.88 5.52 -0.36
C VAL A 146 8.00 4.10 -0.86
N ILE A 147 6.86 3.40 -0.97
CA ILE A 147 6.77 2.06 -1.55
C ILE A 147 5.77 2.11 -2.71
N PRO A 148 6.22 2.06 -3.96
CA PRO A 148 5.33 2.08 -5.12
C PRO A 148 4.56 0.76 -5.26
N SER A 149 3.29 0.87 -5.65
CA SER A 149 2.40 -0.24 -5.96
C SER A 149 1.86 -0.17 -7.38
N CYS A 150 1.12 -1.17 -7.81
CA CYS A 150 0.39 -1.21 -9.08
C CYS A 150 1.26 -0.97 -10.33
N HIS A 151 2.56 -1.11 -10.24
CA HIS A 151 3.46 -1.05 -11.40
C HIS A 151 3.68 -2.43 -12.02
N LYS A 152 4.20 -2.45 -13.25
CA LYS A 152 4.50 -3.70 -13.96
C LYS A 152 5.61 -4.46 -13.23
N ALA A 153 5.28 -5.65 -12.74
CA ALA A 153 6.22 -6.56 -12.09
C ALA A 153 6.51 -7.75 -13.01
N GLY A 154 7.75 -7.85 -13.49
CA GLY A 154 8.19 -8.95 -14.34
C GLY A 154 7.38 -9.07 -15.65
N SER A 155 7.06 -10.32 -16.06
CA SER A 155 6.29 -10.64 -17.27
C SER A 155 4.76 -10.62 -17.07
N GLY A 156 4.28 -10.01 -16.00
CA GLY A 156 2.85 -9.93 -15.68
C GLY A 156 2.02 -9.24 -16.77
N LYS A 157 0.74 -9.66 -16.90
CA LYS A 157 -0.20 -9.11 -17.88
C LYS A 157 -0.81 -7.76 -17.49
N LEU A 158 -0.32 -7.16 -16.42
CA LEU A 158 -0.78 -5.84 -15.98
C LEU A 158 -0.46 -4.80 -17.04
N LYS A 159 -1.47 -4.10 -17.52
CA LYS A 159 -1.33 -2.90 -18.35
C LYS A 159 -0.98 -1.73 -17.42
N ALA A 160 0.24 -1.70 -16.95
CA ALA A 160 0.75 -0.65 -16.09
C ALA A 160 2.11 -0.20 -16.59
N ASP A 161 2.47 1.02 -16.24
CA ASP A 161 3.76 1.60 -16.56
C ASP A 161 4.90 0.85 -15.85
N ASN A 162 6.08 0.99 -16.42
CA ASN A 162 7.28 0.42 -15.81
C ASN A 162 7.67 1.25 -14.60
N ILE A 163 8.11 0.59 -13.54
CA ILE A 163 8.65 1.26 -12.34
C ILE A 163 9.79 2.24 -12.65
N ALA A 164 10.54 1.99 -13.73
CA ALA A 164 11.64 2.87 -14.17
C ALA A 164 11.17 4.30 -14.51
N ASP A 165 9.94 4.45 -15.02
CA ASP A 165 9.38 5.76 -15.34
C ASP A 165 9.10 6.56 -14.06
N PHE A 166 8.59 5.91 -13.04
CA PHE A 166 8.41 6.53 -11.71
C PHE A 166 9.75 6.86 -11.04
N VAL A 167 10.73 5.95 -11.08
CA VAL A 167 12.07 6.20 -10.52
C VAL A 167 12.72 7.42 -11.16
N LYS A 168 12.58 7.57 -12.48
CA LYS A 168 13.10 8.72 -13.22
C LYS A 168 12.39 10.02 -12.84
N GLU A 169 11.06 10.00 -12.72
CA GLU A 169 10.24 11.17 -12.36
C GLU A 169 10.50 11.60 -10.92
N PHE A 170 10.54 10.65 -9.99
CA PHE A 170 10.74 10.94 -8.57
C PHE A 170 12.18 11.35 -8.26
N GLY A 171 13.17 10.87 -9.03
CA GLY A 171 14.57 11.30 -8.94
C GLY A 171 15.34 10.75 -7.72
N VAL A 172 14.74 9.88 -6.91
CA VAL A 172 15.39 9.25 -5.76
C VAL A 172 15.90 7.87 -6.16
N LYS A 173 17.16 7.56 -5.79
CA LYS A 173 17.75 6.25 -6.06
C LYS A 173 17.00 5.16 -5.27
N PRO A 174 16.47 4.13 -5.92
CA PRO A 174 15.73 3.07 -5.24
C PRO A 174 16.66 2.10 -4.50
N GLU A 175 16.16 1.59 -3.39
CA GLU A 175 16.67 0.39 -2.72
C GLU A 175 15.74 -0.79 -3.10
N GLU A 176 16.27 -1.86 -3.68
CA GLU A 176 15.49 -3.05 -4.04
C GLU A 176 15.55 -4.09 -2.92
N GLU A 177 14.37 -4.54 -2.45
CA GLU A 177 14.25 -5.43 -1.33
C GLU A 177 13.30 -6.61 -1.62
N GLU A 178 13.65 -7.80 -1.15
CA GLU A 178 12.71 -8.94 -1.13
C GLU A 178 11.56 -8.68 -0.13
N LYS A 179 11.90 -8.15 1.05
CA LYS A 179 10.99 -7.78 2.13
C LYS A 179 11.59 -6.61 2.89
N TYR A 180 10.83 -5.56 3.08
CA TYR A 180 11.29 -4.41 3.83
C TYR A 180 11.11 -4.63 5.33
N LYS A 181 12.23 -4.66 6.07
CA LYS A 181 12.23 -4.78 7.53
C LYS A 181 12.51 -3.41 8.13
N ILE A 182 11.63 -2.94 8.98
CA ILE A 182 11.73 -1.61 9.58
C ILE A 182 11.27 -1.63 11.05
N LYS A 183 11.94 -0.85 11.88
CA LYS A 183 11.49 -0.48 13.24
C LYS A 183 11.33 1.03 13.28
N LYS A 184 10.49 1.54 14.17
CA LYS A 184 10.25 2.98 14.27
C LYS A 184 11.52 3.80 14.43
N LYS A 185 12.48 3.32 15.21
CA LYS A 185 13.78 3.98 15.44
C LYS A 185 14.69 4.03 14.21
N ASP A 186 14.44 3.17 13.21
CA ASP A 186 15.26 3.02 12.00
C ASP A 186 14.66 3.81 10.81
N LEU A 187 13.55 4.55 11.04
CA LEU A 187 12.97 5.43 10.04
C LEU A 187 13.96 6.54 9.65
N PRO A 188 14.11 6.86 8.36
CA PRO A 188 14.94 7.97 7.89
C PRO A 188 14.56 9.28 8.58
N GLN A 189 15.54 10.12 8.89
CA GLN A 189 15.31 11.41 9.57
C GLN A 189 15.42 12.61 8.62
N GLU A 190 16.21 12.50 7.57
CA GLU A 190 16.52 13.62 6.66
C GLU A 190 15.97 13.33 5.25
N ASP A 191 16.48 12.30 4.59
CA ASP A 191 16.15 11.99 3.20
C ASP A 191 15.04 10.94 3.09
N VAL A 192 14.15 11.12 2.11
CA VAL A 192 13.15 10.10 1.77
C VAL A 192 13.81 8.88 1.12
N LYS A 193 13.41 7.67 1.53
CA LYS A 193 13.82 6.42 0.90
C LYS A 193 12.77 5.91 -0.06
N LEU A 194 13.20 5.49 -1.24
CA LEU A 194 12.38 4.78 -2.22
C LEU A 194 12.68 3.27 -2.12
N ILE A 195 11.71 2.49 -1.68
CA ILE A 195 11.85 1.03 -1.53
C ILE A 195 11.04 0.32 -2.60
N ILE A 196 11.71 -0.38 -3.51
CA ILE A 196 11.07 -1.22 -4.51
C ILE A 196 11.07 -2.67 -4.01
N LEU A 197 9.88 -3.19 -3.74
CA LEU A 197 9.73 -4.56 -3.27
C LEU A 197 9.62 -5.54 -4.44
N LYS A 198 10.31 -6.67 -4.33
CA LYS A 198 10.16 -7.78 -5.25
C LYS A 198 8.91 -8.58 -4.90
N THR A 199 8.22 -9.04 -5.95
CA THR A 199 6.99 -9.83 -5.77
C THR A 199 7.28 -11.16 -5.08
N GLN A 200 6.57 -11.43 -4.01
CA GLN A 200 6.62 -12.72 -3.31
C GLN A 200 5.73 -13.75 -4.05
N LYS A 201 6.08 -15.04 -3.89
CA LYS A 201 5.33 -16.19 -4.46
C LYS A 201 4.36 -16.77 -3.45
#